data_9b74b0e4708d4172a2f046eadce8f3f2
#
_entry.id   9b74b0e4708d4172a2f046eadce8f3f2
#
_cell.length_a   1.000
_cell.length_b   1.000
_cell.length_c   1.000
_cell.angle_alpha   90.00
_cell.angle_beta   90.00
_cell.angle_gamma   90.00
#
_symmetry.space_group_name_H-M   'P 1'
#
loop_
_entity.id
_entity.type
_entity.pdbx_description
1 polymer ?
#
loop_
_entity_poly.entity_id
_entity_poly.type
_entity_poly.pdbx_seq_one_letter_code
_entity_poly.pdbx_strand_id
1 'polypeptide(L)'
;MNNKRNIIFIYNAKGGQWNYLIDTLHKYLSPKTYECNLCQITYDLKMRKAWKDFIEESHHDYKFLHLEELSDFGLEGFINDLPICLEKSNGKHNILIDKNEMNSFQDEYELIASLKNKL
;
A
#
# COMPACT_ATOMS: atom_id res chain seq x y z
N MET A 1 24.15 13.28 3.52
CA MET A 1 22.98 14.03 3.14
C MET A 1 21.74 13.13 3.17
N ASN A 2 20.69 13.61 3.77
CA ASN A 2 19.51 12.81 3.99
C ASN A 2 18.55 12.91 2.80
N ASN A 3 18.41 11.82 2.04
CA ASN A 3 17.51 11.75 0.88
C ASN A 3 16.18 11.09 1.25
N LYS A 4 15.68 11.43 2.43
CA LYS A 4 14.41 10.88 2.92
C LYS A 4 13.26 11.27 2.01
N ARG A 5 12.51 10.26 1.57
CA ARG A 5 11.38 10.46 0.67
C ARG A 5 10.08 10.19 1.42
N ASN A 6 9.02 10.83 1.02
CA ASN A 6 7.70 10.66 1.63
C ASN A 6 6.86 9.75 0.74
N ILE A 7 6.65 8.54 1.20
CA ILE A 7 5.97 7.48 0.45
C ILE A 7 4.60 7.22 1.07
N ILE A 8 3.57 7.19 0.25
CA ILE A 8 2.20 7.00 0.71
C ILE A 8 1.61 5.78 0.03
N PHE A 9 1.19 4.79 0.83
CA PHE A 9 0.44 3.65 0.34
C PHE A 9 -1.03 3.85 0.70
N ILE A 10 -1.91 3.63 -0.27
CA ILE A 10 -3.34 3.76 -0.06
C ILE A 10 -4.00 2.42 -0.34
N TYR A 11 -4.60 1.84 0.69
CA TYR A 11 -5.34 0.59 0.58
C TYR A 11 -6.72 0.84 -0.01
N ASN A 12 -7.19 -0.11 -0.81
CA ASN A 12 -8.57 -0.08 -1.28
C ASN A 12 -9.48 -0.75 -0.25
N ALA A 13 -9.49 -0.20 0.96
CA ALA A 13 -10.23 -0.76 2.09
C ALA A 13 -10.48 0.30 3.14
N LYS A 14 -11.58 0.14 3.90
CA LYS A 14 -11.93 1.02 5.01
C LYS A 14 -11.22 0.56 6.27
N GLY A 15 -10.66 1.52 7.03
CA GLY A 15 -9.96 1.23 8.29
C GLY A 15 -10.85 0.62 9.35
N GLY A 16 -12.10 1.07 9.44
CA GLY A 16 -13.05 0.53 10.41
C GLY A 16 -13.43 -0.93 10.19
N GLN A 17 -13.20 -1.45 8.98
CA GLN A 17 -13.47 -2.84 8.63
C GLN A 17 -12.20 -3.65 8.44
N TRP A 18 -11.06 -3.08 8.83
CA TRP A 18 -9.75 -3.65 8.54
C TRP A 18 -9.56 -5.06 9.11
N ASN A 19 -9.91 -5.24 10.38
CA ASN A 19 -9.75 -6.55 11.03
C ASN A 19 -10.62 -7.61 10.38
N TYR A 20 -11.85 -7.26 10.03
CA TYR A 20 -12.76 -8.17 9.34
C TYR A 20 -12.21 -8.54 7.97
N LEU A 21 -11.70 -7.56 7.24
CA LEU A 21 -11.14 -7.75 5.91
C LEU A 21 -9.94 -8.71 5.94
N ILE A 22 -9.03 -8.49 6.87
CA ILE A 22 -7.83 -9.33 7.02
C ILE A 22 -8.21 -10.76 7.39
N ASP A 23 -9.17 -10.92 8.30
CA ASP A 23 -9.65 -12.25 8.70
C ASP A 23 -10.28 -12.99 7.53
N THR A 24 -11.06 -12.28 6.72
CA THR A 24 -11.70 -12.86 5.53
C THR A 24 -10.66 -13.24 4.48
N LEU A 25 -9.65 -12.40 4.26
CA LEU A 25 -8.54 -12.72 3.36
C LEU A 25 -7.85 -14.02 3.78
N HIS A 26 -7.62 -14.17 5.09
CA HIS A 26 -6.98 -15.34 5.62
C HIS A 26 -7.80 -16.61 5.39
N LYS A 27 -9.12 -16.52 5.53
CA LYS A 27 -10.01 -17.68 5.39
C LYS A 27 -10.24 -18.11 3.95
N TYR A 28 -10.42 -17.16 3.06
CA TYR A 28 -10.93 -17.46 1.73
C TYR A 28 -9.90 -17.32 0.62
N LEU A 29 -8.91 -16.47 0.81
CA LEU A 29 -7.78 -16.29 -0.12
C LEU A 29 -8.19 -16.16 -1.59
N SER A 30 -9.38 -15.62 -1.85
CA SER A 30 -9.88 -15.48 -3.21
C SER A 30 -9.55 -14.08 -3.74
N PRO A 31 -8.66 -13.96 -4.72
CA PRO A 31 -8.33 -12.65 -5.29
C PRO A 31 -9.51 -11.99 -6.00
N LYS A 32 -10.52 -12.77 -6.38
CA LYS A 32 -11.70 -12.23 -7.09
C LYS A 32 -12.65 -11.48 -6.18
N THR A 33 -12.61 -11.73 -4.88
CA THR A 33 -13.51 -11.07 -3.93
C THR A 33 -12.91 -9.82 -3.34
N TYR A 34 -11.64 -9.52 -3.65
CA TYR A 34 -10.92 -8.38 -3.11
C TYR A 34 -10.30 -7.55 -4.20
N GLU A 35 -10.57 -6.26 -4.14
CA GLU A 35 -9.96 -5.31 -5.05
C GLU A 35 -8.74 -4.63 -4.41
N CYS A 36 -8.15 -5.25 -3.39
CA CYS A 36 -7.00 -4.69 -2.69
C CYS A 36 -5.86 -5.70 -2.63
N ASN A 37 -5.13 -5.80 -3.74
CA ASN A 37 -3.98 -6.69 -3.79
C ASN A 37 -2.89 -6.27 -2.80
N LEU A 38 -2.72 -4.97 -2.58
CA LEU A 38 -1.78 -4.46 -1.59
C LEU A 38 -2.09 -5.04 -0.20
N CYS A 39 -3.39 -5.15 0.13
CA CYS A 39 -3.80 -5.76 1.39
C CYS A 39 -3.38 -7.22 1.44
N GLN A 40 -3.60 -7.96 0.36
CA GLN A 40 -3.33 -9.39 0.31
C GLN A 40 -1.85 -9.74 0.44
N ILE A 41 -0.98 -8.96 -0.21
CA ILE A 41 0.43 -9.30 -0.26
C ILE A 41 1.23 -8.76 0.93
N THR A 42 0.64 -7.88 1.74
CA THR A 42 1.34 -7.28 2.89
C THR A 42 0.81 -7.75 4.23
N TYR A 43 -0.35 -8.41 4.26
CA TYR A 43 -0.97 -8.86 5.50
C TYR A 43 -1.43 -10.31 5.45
N ASP A 44 -1.17 -11.02 6.55
CA ASP A 44 -1.91 -12.21 6.95
C ASP A 44 -2.85 -11.77 8.07
N LEU A 45 -2.74 -12.32 9.27
CA LEU A 45 -3.46 -11.77 10.43
C LEU A 45 -2.84 -10.47 10.91
N LYS A 46 -1.59 -10.26 10.57
CA LYS A 46 -0.85 -9.02 10.83
C LYS A 46 0.10 -8.78 9.67
N MET A 47 0.76 -7.64 9.68
CA MET A 47 1.69 -7.29 8.61
C MET A 47 2.75 -8.37 8.44
N ARG A 48 2.97 -8.81 7.20
CA ARG A 48 3.95 -9.86 6.90
C ARG A 48 5.35 -9.40 7.27
N LYS A 49 6.13 -10.34 7.81
CA LYS A 49 7.43 -10.01 8.39
C LYS A 49 8.40 -9.36 7.40
N ALA A 50 8.51 -9.91 6.21
CA ALA A 50 9.45 -9.36 5.23
C ALA A 50 9.10 -7.92 4.84
N TRP A 51 7.81 -7.64 4.70
CA TRP A 51 7.33 -6.29 4.39
C TRP A 51 7.59 -5.34 5.55
N LYS A 52 7.26 -5.77 6.76
CA LYS A 52 7.50 -4.98 7.97
C LYS A 52 8.98 -4.65 8.13
N ASP A 53 9.85 -5.64 7.95
CA ASP A 53 11.29 -5.45 8.07
C ASP A 53 11.80 -4.47 7.02
N PHE A 54 11.32 -4.57 5.79
CA PHE A 54 11.70 -3.64 4.73
C PHE A 54 11.35 -2.20 5.10
N ILE A 55 10.12 -1.99 5.57
CA ILE A 55 9.66 -0.65 5.98
C ILE A 55 10.49 -0.12 7.14
N GLU A 56 10.73 -0.93 8.16
CA GLU A 56 11.49 -0.52 9.34
C GLU A 56 12.96 -0.24 9.05
N GLU A 57 13.55 -0.98 8.13
CA GLU A 57 14.96 -0.82 7.76
C GLU A 57 15.18 0.30 6.74
N SER A 58 14.13 0.75 6.10
CA SER A 58 14.20 1.82 5.12
C SER A 58 14.39 3.16 5.79
N HIS A 59 15.08 4.07 5.11
CA HIS A 59 15.32 5.42 5.62
C HIS A 59 14.23 6.41 5.24
N HIS A 60 13.20 5.96 4.51
CA HIS A 60 12.14 6.84 4.02
C HIS A 60 11.00 6.93 5.02
N ASP A 61 10.19 7.98 4.87
CA ASP A 61 8.96 8.12 5.65
C ASP A 61 7.81 7.46 4.90
N TYR A 62 7.10 6.57 5.58
CA TYR A 62 5.98 5.83 5.00
C TYR A 62 4.69 6.20 5.71
N LYS A 63 3.64 6.37 4.92
CA LYS A 63 2.29 6.60 5.43
C LYS A 63 1.36 5.59 4.76
N PHE A 64 0.48 5.00 5.57
CA PHE A 64 -0.48 4.00 5.10
C PHE A 64 -1.88 4.53 5.35
N LEU A 65 -2.66 4.71 4.29
CA LEU A 65 -3.99 5.30 4.37
C LEU A 65 -5.06 4.31 3.93
N HIS A 66 -6.24 4.46 4.54
CA HIS A 66 -7.46 3.75 4.17
C HIS A 66 -8.40 4.69 3.44
N LEU A 67 -9.51 4.16 2.89
CA LEU A 67 -10.43 4.93 2.06
C LEU A 67 -10.95 6.20 2.74
N GLU A 68 -11.33 6.10 4.01
CA GLU A 68 -11.92 7.22 4.72
C GLU A 68 -10.92 8.33 5.03
N GLU A 69 -9.63 8.06 4.88
CA GLU A 69 -8.59 9.05 5.18
C GLU A 69 -8.20 9.91 3.98
N LEU A 70 -8.70 9.57 2.77
CA LEU A 70 -8.29 10.27 1.55
C LEU A 70 -8.61 11.76 1.59
N SER A 71 -9.78 12.13 2.10
CA SER A 71 -10.18 13.53 2.15
C SER A 71 -9.32 14.37 3.10
N ASP A 72 -8.80 13.76 4.16
CA ASP A 72 -7.94 14.45 5.13
C ASP A 72 -6.62 14.88 4.50
N PHE A 73 -6.21 14.23 3.42
CA PHE A 73 -4.93 14.49 2.75
C PHE A 73 -5.10 15.06 1.35
N GLY A 74 -6.32 15.38 0.94
CA GLY A 74 -6.57 15.91 -0.40
C GLY A 74 -6.35 14.91 -1.51
N LEU A 75 -6.57 13.62 -1.24
CA LEU A 75 -6.27 12.52 -2.15
C LEU A 75 -7.51 11.86 -2.74
N GLU A 76 -8.69 12.48 -2.61
CA GLU A 76 -9.95 11.90 -3.10
C GLU A 76 -9.92 11.59 -4.60
N GLY A 77 -9.11 12.34 -5.36
CA GLY A 77 -8.99 12.13 -6.80
C GLY A 77 -8.44 10.75 -7.18
N PHE A 78 -7.82 10.05 -6.24
CA PHE A 78 -7.26 8.72 -6.48
C PHE A 78 -8.22 7.58 -6.15
N ILE A 79 -9.46 7.88 -5.76
CA ILE A 79 -10.40 6.87 -5.24
C ILE A 79 -10.62 5.70 -6.21
N ASN A 80 -10.55 5.93 -7.52
CA ASN A 80 -10.75 4.90 -8.52
C ASN A 80 -9.45 4.23 -8.97
N ASP A 81 -8.33 4.63 -8.39
CA ASP A 81 -6.99 4.17 -8.81
C ASP A 81 -6.29 3.36 -7.73
N LEU A 82 -7.03 2.84 -6.78
CA LEU A 82 -6.49 2.10 -5.63
C LEU A 82 -6.46 0.60 -5.87
N PRO A 83 -5.53 -0.14 -5.25
CA PRO A 83 -4.47 0.35 -4.37
C PRO A 83 -3.34 1.02 -5.13
N ILE A 84 -2.69 1.99 -4.52
CA ILE A 84 -1.68 2.80 -5.19
C ILE A 84 -0.55 3.17 -4.23
N CYS A 85 0.62 3.44 -4.77
CA CYS A 85 1.74 3.99 -4.02
C CYS A 85 2.15 5.32 -4.62
N LEU A 86 2.17 6.35 -3.81
CA LEU A 86 2.51 7.72 -4.22
C LEU A 86 3.76 8.19 -3.50
N GLU A 87 4.44 9.15 -4.12
CA GLU A 87 5.48 9.92 -3.46
C GLU A 87 5.05 11.38 -3.39
N LYS A 88 5.08 11.96 -2.20
CA LYS A 88 4.83 13.39 -2.04
C LYS A 88 6.15 14.15 -2.11
N SER A 89 6.26 15.08 -3.07
CA SER A 89 7.46 15.89 -3.26
C SER A 89 7.03 17.28 -3.73
N ASN A 90 7.53 18.31 -3.03
CA ASN A 90 7.27 19.71 -3.37
C ASN A 90 5.78 20.03 -3.47
N GLY A 91 4.98 19.46 -2.57
CA GLY A 91 3.53 19.66 -2.54
C GLY A 91 2.76 18.89 -3.60
N LYS A 92 3.43 18.04 -4.37
CA LYS A 92 2.80 17.25 -5.43
C LYS A 92 2.85 15.77 -5.08
N HIS A 93 1.87 15.02 -5.59
CA HIS A 93 1.81 13.58 -5.43
C HIS A 93 2.10 12.93 -6.78
N ASN A 94 3.19 12.18 -6.83
CA ASN A 94 3.61 11.46 -8.03
C ASN A 94 3.37 9.97 -7.83
N ILE A 95 2.89 9.28 -8.86
CA ILE A 95 2.61 7.85 -8.77
C ILE A 95 3.92 7.08 -8.87
N LEU A 96 4.25 6.30 -7.84
CA LEU A 96 5.39 5.38 -7.88
C LEU A 96 4.97 4.01 -8.39
N ILE A 97 3.85 3.49 -7.89
CA ILE A 97 3.31 2.20 -8.31
C ILE A 97 1.82 2.41 -8.54
N ASP A 98 1.40 2.26 -9.80
CA ASP A 98 0.00 2.45 -10.12
C ASP A 98 -0.82 1.20 -9.79
N LYS A 99 -2.12 1.30 -9.94
CA LYS A 99 -3.06 0.22 -9.64
C LYS A 99 -2.73 -1.04 -10.42
N ASN A 100 -2.40 -0.93 -11.69
CA ASN A 100 -2.13 -2.08 -12.54
C ASN A 100 -0.86 -2.80 -12.10
N GLU A 101 0.20 -2.06 -11.82
CA GLU A 101 1.44 -2.66 -11.32
C GLU A 101 1.20 -3.29 -9.94
N MET A 102 0.52 -2.57 -9.04
CA MET A 102 0.23 -3.07 -7.71
C MET A 102 -0.55 -4.38 -7.75
N ASN A 103 -1.50 -4.49 -8.68
CA ASN A 103 -2.32 -5.69 -8.82
C ASN A 103 -1.59 -6.84 -9.52
N SER A 104 -0.42 -6.58 -10.12
CA SER A 104 0.37 -7.62 -10.77
C SER A 104 1.24 -8.41 -9.80
N PHE A 105 1.49 -7.88 -8.61
CA PHE A 105 2.37 -8.54 -7.63
C PHE A 105 1.67 -9.76 -7.04
N GLN A 106 2.41 -10.85 -6.94
CA GLN A 106 1.91 -12.10 -6.38
C GLN A 106 2.22 -12.24 -4.89
N ASP A 107 3.24 -11.53 -4.41
CA ASP A 107 3.64 -11.58 -3.02
C ASP A 107 4.34 -10.28 -2.61
N GLU A 108 4.69 -10.21 -1.32
CA GLU A 108 5.37 -9.04 -0.77
C GLU A 108 6.77 -8.83 -1.33
N TYR A 109 7.41 -9.90 -1.79
CA TYR A 109 8.77 -9.78 -2.31
C TYR A 109 8.80 -9.07 -3.66
N GLU A 110 7.79 -9.26 -4.49
CA GLU A 110 7.68 -8.53 -5.75
C GLU A 110 7.46 -7.04 -5.52
N LEU A 111 6.65 -6.70 -4.53
CA LEU A 111 6.44 -5.31 -4.13
C LEU A 111 7.74 -4.69 -3.63
N ILE A 112 8.46 -5.39 -2.76
CA ILE A 112 9.73 -4.91 -2.22
C ILE A 112 10.74 -4.69 -3.34
N ALA A 113 10.84 -5.62 -4.29
CA ALA A 113 11.77 -5.50 -5.41
C ALA A 113 11.45 -4.28 -6.27
N SER A 114 10.18 -4.04 -6.53
CA SER A 114 9.73 -2.86 -7.29
C SER A 114 10.14 -1.57 -6.58
N LEU A 115 9.91 -1.50 -5.27
CA LEU A 115 10.28 -0.33 -4.49
C LEU A 115 11.79 -0.09 -4.48
N LYS A 116 12.58 -1.14 -4.34
CA LYS A 116 14.05 -1.03 -4.35
C LYS A 116 14.55 -0.45 -5.68
N ASN A 117 13.87 -0.75 -6.77
CA ASN A 117 14.24 -0.18 -8.07
C ASN A 117 13.85 1.28 -8.21
N LYS A 118 12.82 1.72 -7.50
CA LYS A 118 12.28 3.08 -7.62
C LYS A 118 12.81 4.04 -6.57
N LEU A 119 13.26 3.53 -5.45
CA LEU A 119 13.75 4.35 -4.32
C LEU A 119 15.31 4.32 -4.18
#